data_5831d680914fc7cfe9a52dbb104a0ac9
#
_entry.id   5831d680914fc7cfe9a52dbb104a0ac9
#
_cell.length_a   1.000
_cell.length_b   1.000
_cell.length_c   1.000
_cell.angle_alpha   90.00
_cell.angle_beta   90.00
_cell.angle_gamma   90.00
#
_symmetry.space_group_name_H-M   'P 1'
#
loop_
_entity.id
_entity.type
_entity.pdbx_description
1 polymer ?
#
loop_
_entity_poly.entity_id
_entity_poly.type
_entity_poly.pdbx_seq_one_letter_code
_entity_poly.pdbx_strand_id
1 'polypeptide(L)'
;MIFDSRITPIRRDLASAAYKAIVKRKKYVNAKLATVKSTFSPLYSNKGSKLSTQLLYGEECDVFETKNGWSWIQSRRDNYVGYTPSINLTRKTYKPNSKVISLRTVIYTKPDIKSATKGYLSFNSLVEVIKIKGKYSLIKNLGWCPSLD
;
A
#
# COMPACT_ATOMS: atom_id res chain seq x y z
N MET A 1 -2.95 30.97 0.51
CA MET A 1 -3.03 29.74 1.33
C MET A 1 -1.86 28.84 0.93
N ILE A 2 -1.02 28.47 1.88
CA ILE A 2 0.14 27.58 1.64
C ILE A 2 -0.28 26.17 2.02
N PHE A 3 -0.17 25.23 1.08
CA PHE A 3 -0.46 23.81 1.32
C PHE A 3 0.84 23.05 1.60
N ASP A 4 0.82 22.15 2.56
CA ASP A 4 1.90 21.21 2.76
C ASP A 4 1.84 20.13 1.65
N SER A 5 2.78 20.20 0.71
CA SER A 5 2.84 19.28 -0.45
C SER A 5 3.12 17.85 -0.07
N ARG A 6 3.55 17.58 1.17
CA ARG A 6 3.80 16.23 1.68
C ARG A 6 2.51 15.47 1.96
N ILE A 7 1.44 16.19 2.32
CA ILE A 7 0.17 15.60 2.76
C ILE A 7 -1.05 16.13 2.00
N THR A 8 -0.85 17.05 1.06
CA THR A 8 -1.94 17.63 0.27
C THR A 8 -1.81 17.19 -1.19
N PRO A 9 -2.80 16.47 -1.77
CA PRO A 9 -2.70 15.97 -3.13
C PRO A 9 -2.95 17.07 -4.18
N ILE A 10 -2.01 18.02 -4.23
CA ILE A 10 -1.96 19.14 -5.16
C ILE A 10 -0.58 19.19 -5.80
N ARG A 11 -0.52 19.02 -7.12
CA ARG A 11 0.66 19.26 -7.96
C ARG A 11 0.49 20.55 -8.78
N ARG A 12 1.53 20.94 -9.50
CA ARG A 12 1.49 22.12 -10.38
C ARG A 12 0.46 21.96 -11.51
N ASP A 13 0.31 20.77 -12.04
CA ASP A 13 -0.53 20.44 -13.21
C ASP A 13 -1.85 19.77 -12.84
N LEU A 14 -1.95 19.16 -11.67
CA LEU A 14 -3.04 18.29 -11.28
C LEU A 14 -3.34 18.42 -9.78
N ALA A 15 -4.61 18.35 -9.41
CA ALA A 15 -5.05 18.26 -8.02
C ALA A 15 -6.16 17.21 -7.85
N SER A 16 -6.33 16.75 -6.61
CA SER A 16 -7.54 16.02 -6.24
C SER A 16 -8.78 16.88 -6.46
N ALA A 17 -9.87 16.29 -6.94
CA ALA A 17 -11.13 16.96 -7.20
C ALA A 17 -11.71 17.66 -5.96
N ALA A 18 -11.36 17.17 -4.76
CA ALA A 18 -11.74 17.80 -3.49
C ALA A 18 -11.23 19.24 -3.34
N TYR A 19 -10.18 19.62 -4.07
CA TYR A 19 -9.58 20.97 -4.01
C TYR A 19 -10.00 21.87 -5.17
N LYS A 20 -10.97 21.45 -6.01
CA LYS A 20 -11.39 22.19 -7.21
C LYS A 20 -11.88 23.61 -6.90
N ALA A 21 -12.57 23.81 -5.77
CA ALA A 21 -13.06 25.13 -5.34
C ALA A 21 -11.98 26.00 -4.68
N ILE A 22 -10.84 25.43 -4.33
CA ILE A 22 -9.82 26.09 -3.50
C ILE A 22 -8.60 26.51 -4.32
N VAL A 23 -8.19 25.69 -5.29
CA VAL A 23 -6.99 25.96 -6.12
C VAL A 23 -7.30 25.85 -7.61
N LYS A 24 -6.70 26.73 -8.42
CA LYS A 24 -6.80 26.65 -9.87
C LYS A 24 -5.70 25.73 -10.43
N ARG A 25 -6.08 24.64 -11.08
CA ARG A 25 -5.17 23.70 -11.75
C ARG A 25 -5.69 23.31 -13.14
N LYS A 26 -4.80 22.79 -13.99
CA LYS A 26 -5.17 22.34 -15.33
C LYS A 26 -6.08 21.13 -15.32
N LYS A 27 -5.92 20.24 -14.31
CA LYS A 27 -6.66 18.99 -14.20
C LYS A 27 -7.07 18.71 -12.76
N TYR A 28 -8.28 18.17 -12.58
CA TYR A 28 -8.78 17.67 -11.31
C TYR A 28 -9.18 16.21 -11.46
N VAL A 29 -8.85 15.37 -10.48
CA VAL A 29 -9.06 13.94 -10.57
C VAL A 29 -9.69 13.42 -9.29
N ASN A 30 -10.73 12.59 -9.44
CA ASN A 30 -11.22 11.76 -8.35
C ASN A 30 -10.25 10.60 -8.13
N ALA A 31 -9.90 10.37 -6.88
CA ALA A 31 -9.02 9.27 -6.52
C ALA A 31 -9.66 7.91 -6.83
N LYS A 32 -8.83 6.93 -7.15
CA LYS A 32 -9.22 5.52 -7.25
C LYS A 32 -8.52 4.75 -6.15
N LEU A 33 -9.31 4.01 -5.36
CA LEU A 33 -8.77 3.17 -4.29
C LEU A 33 -7.85 2.09 -4.86
N ALA A 34 -6.71 1.91 -4.21
CA ALA A 34 -5.80 0.79 -4.42
C ALA A 34 -5.24 0.30 -3.08
N THR A 35 -4.71 -0.92 -3.09
CA THR A 35 -4.11 -1.57 -1.94
C THR A 35 -2.70 -2.04 -2.30
N VAL A 36 -1.77 -1.95 -1.36
CA VAL A 36 -0.40 -2.45 -1.52
C VAL A 36 -0.42 -3.99 -1.51
N LYS A 37 0.10 -4.60 -2.59
CA LYS A 37 0.18 -6.07 -2.75
C LYS A 37 1.60 -6.63 -2.58
N SER A 38 2.62 -5.78 -2.55
CA SER A 38 4.00 -6.15 -2.25
C SER A 38 4.24 -6.11 -0.74
N THR A 39 5.35 -6.69 -0.26
CA THR A 39 5.74 -6.65 1.16
C THR A 39 5.72 -5.22 1.70
N PHE A 40 6.23 -4.28 0.91
CA PHE A 40 6.15 -2.85 1.13
C PHE A 40 6.17 -2.12 -0.23
N SER A 41 5.76 -0.85 -0.24
CA SER A 41 5.88 0.02 -1.40
C SER A 41 6.49 1.36 -0.97
N PRO A 42 7.67 1.72 -1.51
CA PRO A 42 8.28 3.00 -1.18
C PRO A 42 7.45 4.15 -1.75
N LEU A 43 7.32 5.23 -1.01
CA LEU A 43 6.69 6.47 -1.43
C LEU A 43 7.74 7.57 -1.54
N TYR A 44 7.90 8.12 -2.72
CA TYR A 44 8.89 9.15 -3.02
C TYR A 44 8.23 10.51 -3.23
N SER A 45 8.87 11.58 -2.77
CA SER A 45 8.40 12.96 -3.06
C SER A 45 8.50 13.28 -4.55
N ASN A 46 9.52 12.76 -5.23
CA ASN A 46 9.69 12.79 -6.68
C ASN A 46 10.00 11.38 -7.18
N LYS A 47 9.71 11.09 -8.44
CA LYS A 47 9.89 9.75 -9.03
C LYS A 47 11.31 9.22 -8.81
N GLY A 48 11.44 8.27 -7.88
CA GLY A 48 12.68 7.55 -7.59
C GLY A 48 13.81 8.34 -6.91
N SER A 49 13.58 9.57 -6.42
CA SER A 49 14.65 10.40 -5.88
C SER A 49 14.71 10.44 -4.35
N LYS A 50 13.70 11.01 -3.70
CA LYS A 50 13.69 11.20 -2.25
C LYS A 50 12.59 10.36 -1.61
N LEU A 51 12.99 9.39 -0.81
CA LEU A 51 12.07 8.56 -0.02
C LEU A 51 11.40 9.42 1.06
N SER A 52 10.06 9.41 1.08
CA SER A 52 9.26 10.10 2.09
C SER A 52 8.81 9.13 3.18
N THR A 53 8.22 8.00 2.79
CA THR A 53 7.74 6.94 3.69
C THR A 53 7.63 5.62 2.92
N GLN A 54 7.14 4.58 3.59
CA GLN A 54 6.85 3.29 2.98
C GLN A 54 5.44 2.84 3.39
N LEU A 55 4.67 2.36 2.42
CA LEU A 55 3.41 1.68 2.69
C LEU A 55 3.68 0.18 2.83
N LEU A 56 2.97 -0.48 3.74
CA LEU A 56 3.09 -1.91 3.99
C LEU A 56 2.04 -2.71 3.24
N TYR A 57 2.24 -4.01 3.14
CA TYR A 57 1.25 -4.93 2.55
C TYR A 57 -0.14 -4.72 3.20
N GLY A 58 -1.16 -4.63 2.37
CA GLY A 58 -2.55 -4.45 2.78
C GLY A 58 -2.96 -3.01 3.08
N GLU A 59 -2.04 -2.05 3.15
CA GLU A 59 -2.39 -0.64 3.33
C GLU A 59 -3.06 -0.06 2.08
N GLU A 60 -4.05 0.78 2.30
CA GLU A 60 -4.80 1.43 1.24
C GLU A 60 -4.23 2.80 0.88
N CYS A 61 -4.38 3.16 -0.38
CA CYS A 61 -4.03 4.49 -0.88
C CYS A 61 -5.03 4.97 -1.94
N ASP A 62 -5.12 6.28 -2.07
CA ASP A 62 -5.87 6.98 -3.09
C ASP A 62 -4.96 7.29 -4.27
N VAL A 63 -5.24 6.70 -5.45
CA VAL A 63 -4.46 6.87 -6.68
C VAL A 63 -5.10 7.96 -7.54
N PHE A 64 -4.35 9.03 -7.83
CA PHE A 64 -4.80 10.15 -8.66
C PHE A 64 -4.31 10.05 -10.11
N GLU A 65 -3.13 9.47 -10.33
CA GLU A 65 -2.56 9.29 -11.66
C GLU A 65 -1.66 8.06 -11.69
N THR A 66 -1.70 7.33 -12.82
CA THR A 66 -0.74 6.26 -13.13
C THR A 66 -0.16 6.54 -14.50
N LYS A 67 1.17 6.70 -14.59
CA LYS A 67 1.89 7.01 -15.82
C LYS A 67 3.32 6.48 -15.76
N ASN A 68 3.75 5.82 -16.83
CA ASN A 68 5.13 5.33 -17.02
C ASN A 68 5.62 4.47 -15.84
N GLY A 69 4.79 3.53 -15.35
CA GLY A 69 5.14 2.62 -14.25
C GLY A 69 5.06 3.23 -12.84
N TRP A 70 4.69 4.50 -12.72
CA TRP A 70 4.54 5.21 -11.45
C TRP A 70 3.09 5.59 -11.18
N SER A 71 2.66 5.49 -9.93
CA SER A 71 1.40 6.01 -9.43
C SER A 71 1.64 7.18 -8.49
N TRP A 72 0.95 8.29 -8.71
CA TRP A 72 0.89 9.41 -7.78
C TRP A 72 -0.29 9.19 -6.85
N ILE A 73 0.01 9.06 -5.56
CA ILE A 73 -0.94 8.57 -4.57
C ILE A 73 -0.95 9.44 -3.31
N GLN A 74 -1.99 9.26 -2.50
CA GLN A 74 -2.02 9.62 -1.09
C GLN A 74 -2.24 8.36 -0.25
N SER A 75 -1.36 8.12 0.72
CA SER A 75 -1.54 7.06 1.71
C SER A 75 -2.72 7.40 2.63
N ARG A 76 -3.60 6.42 2.89
CA ARG A 76 -4.73 6.62 3.80
C ARG A 76 -4.35 6.51 5.26
N ARG A 77 -3.19 5.95 5.57
CA ARG A 77 -2.72 5.79 6.94
C ARG A 77 -2.18 7.08 7.55
N ASP A 78 -1.32 7.79 6.82
CA ASP A 78 -0.56 8.94 7.32
C ASP A 78 -0.73 10.19 6.44
N ASN A 79 -1.57 10.11 5.40
CA ASN A 79 -1.86 11.14 4.42
C ASN A 79 -0.67 11.58 3.56
N TYR A 80 0.48 10.91 3.63
CA TYR A 80 1.61 11.27 2.77
C TYR A 80 1.28 11.12 1.30
N VAL A 81 1.68 12.12 0.53
CA VAL A 81 1.49 12.20 -0.93
C VAL A 81 2.83 12.00 -1.62
N GLY A 82 2.82 11.21 -2.70
CA GLY A 82 4.04 10.98 -3.47
C GLY A 82 3.87 9.97 -4.59
N TYR A 83 4.98 9.51 -5.10
CA TYR A 83 5.07 8.54 -6.18
C TYR A 83 5.50 7.18 -5.65
N THR A 84 4.80 6.14 -6.08
CA THR A 84 5.15 4.75 -5.78
C THR A 84 5.14 3.92 -7.08
N PRO A 85 5.94 2.84 -7.20
CA PRO A 85 5.87 1.96 -8.36
C PRO A 85 4.46 1.35 -8.50
N SER A 86 3.83 1.51 -9.67
CA SER A 86 2.45 1.04 -9.90
C SER A 86 2.32 -0.48 -9.78
N ILE A 87 3.41 -1.22 -10.04
CA ILE A 87 3.44 -2.68 -9.92
C ILE A 87 3.17 -3.18 -8.50
N ASN A 88 3.45 -2.36 -7.49
CA ASN A 88 3.24 -2.70 -6.08
C ASN A 88 1.77 -2.55 -5.64
N LEU A 89 0.92 -1.98 -6.49
CA LEU A 89 -0.47 -1.70 -6.18
C LEU A 89 -1.41 -2.69 -6.87
N THR A 90 -2.58 -2.88 -6.27
CA THR A 90 -3.70 -3.63 -6.85
C THR A 90 -5.01 -2.93 -6.54
N ARG A 91 -5.98 -3.07 -7.44
CA ARG A 91 -7.37 -2.63 -7.22
C ARG A 91 -8.27 -3.71 -6.62
N LYS A 92 -7.72 -4.90 -6.36
CA LYS A 92 -8.44 -5.95 -5.65
C LYS A 92 -8.69 -5.47 -4.22
N THR A 93 -9.93 -5.57 -3.78
CA THR A 93 -10.30 -5.26 -2.40
C THR A 93 -9.80 -6.35 -1.47
N TYR A 94 -9.08 -5.95 -0.44
CA TYR A 94 -8.76 -6.78 0.71
C TYR A 94 -9.73 -6.42 1.84
N LYS A 95 -10.08 -7.41 2.66
CA LYS A 95 -10.84 -7.21 3.90
C LYS A 95 -9.95 -7.65 5.07
N PRO A 96 -9.00 -6.82 5.49
CA PRO A 96 -8.08 -7.18 6.57
C PRO A 96 -8.88 -7.51 7.83
N ASN A 97 -8.59 -8.68 8.41
CA ASN A 97 -9.14 -9.14 9.69
C ASN A 97 -8.04 -9.42 10.71
N SER A 98 -6.79 -9.29 10.30
CA SER A 98 -5.61 -9.56 11.10
C SER A 98 -4.45 -8.66 10.70
N LYS A 99 -3.44 -8.59 11.55
CA LYS A 99 -2.18 -7.88 11.27
C LYS A 99 -0.99 -8.69 11.73
N VAL A 100 0.15 -8.48 11.11
CA VAL A 100 1.43 -9.05 11.54
C VAL A 100 1.91 -8.35 12.80
N ILE A 101 2.21 -9.10 13.85
CA ILE A 101 2.67 -8.60 15.16
C ILE A 101 4.15 -8.88 15.44
N SER A 102 4.78 -9.79 14.69
CA SER A 102 6.23 -9.98 14.72
C SER A 102 6.94 -8.96 13.81
N LEU A 103 8.23 -8.69 14.05
CA LEU A 103 9.01 -7.80 13.18
C LEU A 103 8.99 -8.25 11.72
N ARG A 104 8.97 -9.56 11.50
CA ARG A 104 8.85 -10.19 10.19
C ARG A 104 8.26 -11.59 10.31
N THR A 105 7.27 -11.91 9.48
CA THR A 105 6.74 -13.26 9.32
C THR A 105 7.02 -13.80 7.94
N VAL A 106 7.42 -15.07 7.86
CA VAL A 106 7.71 -15.75 6.59
C VAL A 106 6.42 -16.32 6.00
N ILE A 107 6.27 -16.19 4.69
CA ILE A 107 5.16 -16.76 3.94
C ILE A 107 5.60 -18.06 3.27
N TYR A 108 4.89 -19.13 3.54
CA TYR A 108 5.14 -20.48 3.05
C TYR A 108 4.11 -20.90 2.01
N THR A 109 4.50 -21.83 1.14
CA THR A 109 3.58 -22.43 0.13
C THR A 109 2.58 -23.41 0.77
N LYS A 110 2.95 -24.04 1.90
CA LYS A 110 2.13 -24.99 2.67
C LYS A 110 2.21 -24.66 4.16
N PRO A 111 1.27 -25.15 5.00
CA PRO A 111 1.33 -24.96 6.45
C PRO A 111 2.40 -25.87 7.08
N ASP A 112 3.63 -25.67 6.69
CA ASP A 112 4.80 -26.43 7.10
C ASP A 112 6.06 -25.56 6.95
N ILE A 113 6.86 -25.43 8.02
CA ILE A 113 8.11 -24.67 8.05
C ILE A 113 9.16 -25.21 7.06
N LYS A 114 9.06 -26.49 6.66
CA LYS A 114 9.96 -27.10 5.69
C LYS A 114 9.51 -26.86 4.24
N SER A 115 8.35 -26.25 4.03
CA SER A 115 7.87 -25.94 2.68
C SER A 115 8.61 -24.73 2.08
N ALA A 116 8.53 -24.58 0.76
CA ALA A 116 9.14 -23.45 0.06
C ALA A 116 8.56 -22.12 0.55
N THR A 117 9.42 -21.12 0.67
CA THR A 117 9.04 -19.76 1.05
C THR A 117 8.62 -18.94 -0.17
N LYS A 118 7.70 -18.02 0.01
CA LYS A 118 7.20 -17.06 -0.99
C LYS A 118 7.63 -15.62 -0.72
N GLY A 119 8.31 -15.37 0.40
CA GLY A 119 8.70 -14.06 0.87
C GLY A 119 8.33 -13.85 2.34
N TYR A 120 8.17 -12.61 2.72
CA TYR A 120 7.84 -12.23 4.09
C TYR A 120 6.92 -11.01 4.14
N LEU A 121 6.30 -10.80 5.29
CA LEU A 121 5.60 -9.58 5.66
C LEU A 121 6.23 -8.95 6.89
N SER A 122 6.15 -7.62 6.98
CA SER A 122 6.68 -6.85 8.10
C SER A 122 5.63 -6.59 9.16
N PHE A 123 6.07 -6.23 10.35
CA PHE A 123 5.23 -5.73 11.44
C PHE A 123 4.19 -4.70 10.94
N ASN A 124 2.96 -4.81 11.42
CA ASN A 124 1.80 -4.00 11.04
C ASN A 124 1.27 -4.21 9.60
N SER A 125 1.79 -5.14 8.81
CA SER A 125 1.14 -5.53 7.55
C SER A 125 -0.29 -6.00 7.83
N LEU A 126 -1.24 -5.53 7.03
CA LEU A 126 -2.66 -5.86 7.16
C LEU A 126 -2.99 -7.06 6.27
N VAL A 127 -3.57 -8.10 6.83
CA VAL A 127 -3.81 -9.38 6.14
C VAL A 127 -5.25 -9.84 6.27
N GLU A 128 -5.74 -10.52 5.23
CA GLU A 128 -7.02 -11.24 5.24
C GLU A 128 -6.74 -12.72 5.45
N VAL A 129 -6.87 -13.21 6.69
CA VAL A 129 -6.78 -14.62 7.05
C VAL A 129 -8.08 -15.30 6.69
N ILE A 130 -8.01 -16.33 5.83
CA ILE A 130 -9.19 -17.05 5.31
C ILE A 130 -9.29 -18.48 5.83
N LYS A 131 -8.22 -19.03 6.43
CA LYS A 131 -8.18 -20.38 7.00
C LYS A 131 -7.09 -20.50 8.04
N ILE A 132 -7.34 -21.31 9.06
CA ILE A 132 -6.36 -21.72 10.07
C ILE A 132 -6.18 -23.24 10.00
N LYS A 133 -4.94 -23.71 10.03
CA LYS A 133 -4.59 -25.13 10.09
C LYS A 133 -3.44 -25.34 11.07
N GLY A 134 -3.74 -25.92 12.25
CA GLY A 134 -2.77 -26.06 13.33
C GLY A 134 -2.23 -24.69 13.76
N LYS A 135 -0.92 -24.52 13.68
CA LYS A 135 -0.20 -23.28 14.04
C LYS A 135 -0.01 -22.33 12.85
N TYR A 136 -0.74 -22.52 11.75
CA TYR A 136 -0.59 -21.71 10.55
C TYR A 136 -1.89 -21.05 10.12
N SER A 137 -1.79 -19.83 9.64
CA SER A 137 -2.85 -19.03 9.03
C SER A 137 -2.63 -18.91 7.52
N LEU A 138 -3.67 -19.14 6.73
CA LEU A 138 -3.65 -18.89 5.29
C LEU A 138 -4.08 -17.46 5.01
N ILE A 139 -3.16 -16.68 4.47
CA ILE A 139 -3.42 -15.32 4.00
C ILE A 139 -3.92 -15.41 2.55
N LYS A 140 -5.05 -14.79 2.30
CA LYS A 140 -5.69 -14.75 0.98
C LYS A 140 -4.75 -14.22 -0.09
N ASN A 141 -4.64 -14.94 -1.20
CA ASN A 141 -3.79 -14.64 -2.36
C ASN A 141 -2.28 -14.63 -2.07
N LEU A 142 -1.82 -15.00 -0.89
CA LEU A 142 -0.41 -14.93 -0.52
C LEU A 142 0.17 -16.29 -0.15
N GLY A 143 -0.26 -16.90 0.94
CA GLY A 143 0.25 -18.17 1.42
C GLY A 143 0.06 -18.35 2.93
N TRP A 144 0.78 -19.29 3.51
CA TRP A 144 0.69 -19.66 4.91
C TRP A 144 1.75 -18.96 5.75
N CYS A 145 1.38 -18.49 6.90
CA CYS A 145 2.31 -17.96 7.91
C CYS A 145 2.02 -18.55 9.28
N PRO A 146 2.95 -18.50 10.25
CA PRO A 146 2.66 -18.83 11.64
C PRO A 146 1.51 -17.98 12.19
N SER A 147 0.60 -18.60 12.96
CA SER A 147 -0.62 -17.92 13.44
C SER A 147 -0.38 -16.93 14.60
N LEU A 148 0.80 -16.95 15.22
CA LEU A 148 1.16 -16.05 16.32
C LEU A 148 2.08 -14.91 15.88
N ASP A 149 2.35 -14.80 14.57
CA ASP A 149 3.19 -13.73 13.99
C ASP A 149 2.33 -12.50 13.57
#